data_1a42a665378dd545af2f9fa0719e03ed
#
_entry.id   1a42a665378dd545af2f9fa0719e03ed
#
_cell.length_a   1.000
_cell.length_b   1.000
_cell.length_c   1.000
_cell.angle_alpha   90.00
_cell.angle_beta   90.00
_cell.angle_gamma   90.00
#
_symmetry.space_group_name_H-M   'P 1'
#
loop_
_entity.id
_entity.type
_entity.pdbx_description
1 polymer ?
#
loop_
_entity_poly.entity_id
_entity_poly.type
_entity_poly.pdbx_seq_one_letter_code
_entity_poly.pdbx_strand_id
1 'polypeptide(L)'
;MQTNPQNRAEATQPAEHSAIDSVHRVVNVCAVAIRDERGYVLTVRKKSSDGFMMPGGKPELGESPVQTACREVSEEIGLTPDPVRMHYLGTLEAAALNESGFTVRAETFEYAPTDEQYEQLATLVPQAEIAELRWVDPAMARPSDIAAQAPLNTEQIFPLLAATPVPRG
;
A
#
# COMPACT_ATOMS: atom_id res chain seq x y z
N MET A 1 50.27 -51.16 -38.98
CA MET A 1 48.79 -51.26 -39.06
C MET A 1 48.29 -50.65 -37.79
N GLN A 2 47.78 -49.45 -37.90
CA GLN A 2 46.39 -49.06 -37.69
C GLN A 2 45.93 -49.37 -36.24
N THR A 3 45.40 -48.52 -35.47
CA THR A 3 44.60 -47.30 -35.67
C THR A 3 44.44 -46.58 -34.35
N ASN A 4 44.39 -45.29 -34.42
CA ASN A 4 43.78 -44.41 -33.42
C ASN A 4 42.28 -44.69 -33.30
N PRO A 5 41.66 -44.51 -32.17
CA PRO A 5 40.84 -43.33 -32.14
C PRO A 5 40.83 -42.56 -30.81
N GLN A 6 41.01 -41.30 -30.93
CA GLN A 6 40.30 -40.18 -30.33
C GLN A 6 39.34 -40.54 -29.20
N ASN A 7 39.70 -40.19 -27.98
CA ASN A 7 38.74 -39.96 -26.92
C ASN A 7 38.61 -38.43 -26.73
N ARG A 8 37.53 -37.92 -27.32
CA ARG A 8 37.11 -36.53 -27.23
C ARG A 8 36.45 -36.35 -25.88
N ALA A 9 37.17 -35.77 -24.94
CA ALA A 9 36.58 -35.30 -23.71
C ALA A 9 35.59 -34.18 -24.04
N GLU A 10 34.28 -34.46 -23.92
CA GLU A 10 33.26 -33.45 -23.88
C GLU A 10 33.48 -32.60 -22.65
N ALA A 11 33.92 -31.37 -22.90
CA ALA A 11 33.92 -30.33 -21.89
C ALA A 11 32.46 -30.01 -21.51
N THR A 12 32.08 -30.49 -20.36
CA THR A 12 30.83 -30.05 -19.69
C THR A 12 30.98 -28.57 -19.39
N GLN A 13 30.33 -27.76 -20.16
CA GLN A 13 30.18 -26.34 -19.84
C GLN A 13 29.47 -26.20 -18.48
N PRO A 14 30.01 -25.42 -17.54
CA PRO A 14 29.23 -25.06 -16.37
C PRO A 14 28.01 -24.28 -16.83
N ALA A 15 26.86 -24.76 -16.42
CA ALA A 15 25.62 -24.02 -16.56
C ALA A 15 25.84 -22.64 -15.97
N GLU A 16 25.87 -21.64 -16.83
CA GLU A 16 25.75 -20.25 -16.41
C GLU A 16 24.41 -20.11 -15.66
N HIS A 17 24.50 -20.16 -14.34
CA HIS A 17 23.46 -19.60 -13.49
C HIS A 17 23.45 -18.12 -13.82
N SER A 18 22.60 -17.77 -14.77
CA SER A 18 22.09 -16.42 -14.94
C SER A 18 21.52 -16.03 -13.58
N ALA A 19 22.34 -15.42 -12.72
CA ALA A 19 21.87 -14.58 -11.67
C ALA A 19 21.17 -13.42 -12.37
N ILE A 20 19.88 -13.60 -12.65
CA ILE A 20 18.99 -12.51 -12.97
C ILE A 20 18.99 -11.72 -11.68
N ASP A 21 19.80 -10.67 -11.68
CA ASP A 21 19.74 -9.60 -10.71
C ASP A 21 18.29 -9.14 -10.70
N SER A 22 17.57 -9.58 -9.68
CA SER A 22 16.18 -9.20 -9.50
C SER A 22 16.21 -7.72 -9.18
N VAL A 23 16.15 -6.88 -10.21
CA VAL A 23 15.90 -5.46 -10.06
C VAL A 23 14.62 -5.38 -9.23
N HIS A 24 14.77 -5.08 -7.94
CA HIS A 24 13.64 -4.89 -7.05
C HIS A 24 12.81 -3.75 -7.60
N ARG A 25 11.70 -4.10 -8.23
CA ARG A 25 10.76 -3.12 -8.77
C ARG A 25 9.99 -2.54 -7.60
N VAL A 26 10.36 -1.34 -7.18
CA VAL A 26 9.75 -0.63 -6.07
C VAL A 26 8.84 0.46 -6.59
N VAL A 27 7.62 0.47 -6.09
CA VAL A 27 6.64 1.54 -6.32
C VAL A 27 6.58 2.38 -5.06
N ASN A 28 7.03 3.63 -5.14
CA ASN A 28 6.96 4.58 -4.03
C ASN A 28 5.59 5.28 -4.04
N VAL A 29 4.93 5.28 -2.89
CA VAL A 29 3.61 5.89 -2.68
C VAL A 29 3.54 6.59 -1.33
N CYS A 30 2.48 7.38 -1.12
CA CYS A 30 2.01 7.77 0.20
C CYS A 30 0.73 6.99 0.51
N ALA A 31 0.55 6.59 1.76
CA ALA A 31 -0.64 5.91 2.25
C ALA A 31 -1.15 6.61 3.51
N VAL A 32 -2.46 6.79 3.62
CA VAL A 32 -3.08 7.52 4.73
C VAL A 32 -4.11 6.65 5.42
N ALA A 33 -3.88 6.34 6.69
CA ALA A 33 -4.87 5.74 7.56
C ALA A 33 -5.80 6.84 8.10
N ILE A 34 -7.11 6.64 7.95
CA ILE A 34 -8.14 7.50 8.54
C ILE A 34 -9.05 6.59 9.35
N ARG A 35 -9.12 6.81 10.66
CA ARG A 35 -10.00 6.03 11.54
C ARG A 35 -11.22 6.83 11.95
N ASP A 36 -12.37 6.15 12.01
CA ASP A 36 -13.57 6.72 12.61
C ASP A 36 -13.50 6.63 14.15
N GLU A 37 -14.54 7.16 14.83
CA GLU A 37 -14.60 7.16 16.30
C GLU A 37 -14.61 5.75 16.93
N ARG A 38 -14.99 4.73 16.16
CA ARG A 38 -14.96 3.32 16.58
C ARG A 38 -13.56 2.68 16.45
N GLY A 39 -12.64 3.37 15.78
CA GLY A 39 -11.33 2.87 15.43
C GLY A 39 -11.28 2.09 14.12
N TYR A 40 -12.39 2.04 13.36
CA TYR A 40 -12.40 1.43 12.04
C TYR A 40 -11.62 2.29 11.05
N VAL A 41 -10.82 1.65 10.22
CA VAL A 41 -9.98 2.31 9.23
C VAL A 41 -10.67 2.32 7.86
N LEU A 42 -10.61 3.44 7.18
CA LEU A 42 -11.11 3.60 5.83
C LEU A 42 -10.15 2.96 4.83
N THR A 43 -10.69 2.09 3.98
CA THR A 43 -10.00 1.53 2.83
C THR A 43 -10.74 1.86 1.55
N VAL A 44 -10.01 1.98 0.46
CA VAL A 44 -10.54 2.35 -0.87
C VAL A 44 -10.21 1.27 -1.89
N ARG A 45 -11.11 1.04 -2.85
CA ARG A 45 -10.88 0.18 -4.00
C ARG A 45 -10.97 1.01 -5.26
N LYS A 46 -9.90 0.99 -6.06
CA LYS A 46 -9.88 1.65 -7.37
C LYS A 46 -10.70 0.87 -8.40
N LYS A 47 -11.23 1.57 -9.40
CA LYS A 47 -11.97 0.96 -10.53
C LYS A 47 -11.14 -0.07 -11.29
N SER A 48 -9.81 0.10 -11.30
CA SER A 48 -8.83 -0.79 -11.94
C SER A 48 -8.28 -1.89 -11.03
N SER A 49 -8.81 -2.08 -9.82
CA SER A 49 -8.31 -3.02 -8.82
C SER A 49 -9.42 -3.87 -8.24
N ASP A 50 -9.10 -5.12 -7.93
CA ASP A 50 -10.01 -6.04 -7.25
C ASP A 50 -9.89 -5.98 -5.72
N GLY A 51 -8.87 -5.28 -5.20
CA GLY A 51 -8.60 -5.21 -3.78
C GLY A 51 -8.60 -3.79 -3.21
N PHE A 52 -8.70 -3.74 -1.89
CA PHE A 52 -8.73 -2.51 -1.10
C PHE A 52 -7.33 -2.12 -0.63
N MET A 53 -7.06 -0.85 -0.61
CA MET A 53 -5.83 -0.24 -0.12
C MET A 53 -6.15 0.99 0.74
N MET A 54 -5.15 1.57 1.39
CA MET A 54 -5.33 2.87 2.02
C MET A 54 -5.55 3.96 0.96
N PRO A 55 -6.30 5.02 1.27
CA PRO A 55 -6.24 6.24 0.48
C PRO A 55 -4.80 6.66 0.25
N GLY A 56 -4.46 7.06 -0.98
CA GLY A 56 -3.10 7.45 -1.31
C GLY A 56 -2.69 7.15 -2.74
N GLY A 57 -1.46 7.51 -3.07
CA GLY A 57 -0.93 7.35 -4.41
C GLY A 57 0.52 7.80 -4.57
N LYS A 58 0.93 7.94 -5.81
CA LYS A 58 2.30 8.31 -6.17
C LYS A 58 2.52 9.81 -6.01
N PRO A 59 3.71 10.23 -5.51
CA PRO A 59 4.03 11.65 -5.45
C PRO A 59 4.14 12.24 -6.87
N GLU A 60 3.69 13.47 -7.02
CA GLU A 60 3.97 14.27 -8.18
C GLU A 60 5.33 14.97 -8.06
N LEU A 61 5.83 15.50 -9.17
CA LEU A 61 7.14 16.14 -9.18
C LEU A 61 7.16 17.35 -8.22
N GLY A 62 8.08 17.28 -7.26
CA GLY A 62 8.29 18.34 -6.28
C GLY A 62 7.39 18.27 -5.05
N GLU A 63 6.49 17.30 -4.96
CA GLU A 63 5.70 17.10 -3.76
C GLU A 63 6.52 16.48 -2.61
N SER A 64 6.30 16.99 -1.41
CA SER A 64 6.67 16.27 -0.20
C SER A 64 5.68 15.14 0.10
N PRO A 65 6.06 14.12 0.89
CA PRO A 65 5.13 13.04 1.24
C PRO A 65 3.81 13.52 1.86
N VAL A 66 3.84 14.53 2.71
CA VAL A 66 2.64 15.12 3.32
C VAL A 66 1.76 15.81 2.26
N GLN A 67 2.35 16.49 1.30
CA GLN A 67 1.59 17.14 0.21
C GLN A 67 0.90 16.09 -0.65
N THR A 68 1.60 15.02 -1.02
CA THR A 68 1.02 13.89 -1.75
C THR A 68 -0.14 13.29 -0.95
N ALA A 69 0.06 13.02 0.34
CA ALA A 69 -0.97 12.46 1.21
C ALA A 69 -2.24 13.32 1.25
N CYS A 70 -2.10 14.63 1.43
CA CYS A 70 -3.22 15.56 1.45
C CYS A 70 -3.95 15.63 0.09
N ARG A 71 -3.21 15.70 -1.01
CA ARG A 71 -3.79 15.74 -2.36
C ARG A 71 -4.60 14.48 -2.65
N GLU A 72 -4.01 13.31 -2.44
CA GLU A 72 -4.67 12.02 -2.72
C GLU A 72 -5.94 11.82 -1.89
N VAL A 73 -5.92 12.15 -0.59
CA VAL A 73 -7.11 12.09 0.25
C VAL A 73 -8.21 13.02 -0.28
N SER A 74 -7.85 14.24 -0.71
CA SER A 74 -8.83 15.17 -1.25
C SER A 74 -9.44 14.66 -2.57
N GLU A 75 -8.61 14.10 -3.45
CA GLU A 75 -9.05 13.60 -4.77
C GLU A 75 -9.90 12.33 -4.66
N GLU A 76 -9.51 11.40 -3.80
CA GLU A 76 -10.14 10.07 -3.72
C GLU A 76 -11.43 10.04 -2.90
N ILE A 77 -11.51 10.84 -1.82
CA ILE A 77 -12.63 10.79 -0.88
C ILE A 77 -13.28 12.16 -0.58
N GLY A 78 -12.75 13.26 -1.14
CA GLY A 78 -13.31 14.60 -0.98
C GLY A 78 -13.14 15.22 0.42
N LEU A 79 -12.30 14.62 1.26
CA LEU A 79 -11.93 15.22 2.55
C LEU A 79 -10.74 16.15 2.34
N THR A 80 -10.77 17.35 2.92
CA THR A 80 -9.66 18.30 2.85
C THR A 80 -8.79 18.19 4.12
N PRO A 81 -7.66 17.48 4.09
CA PRO A 81 -6.84 17.31 5.27
C PRO A 81 -6.07 18.59 5.63
N ASP A 82 -5.91 18.84 6.93
CA ASP A 82 -4.94 19.79 7.44
C ASP A 82 -3.58 19.08 7.56
N PRO A 83 -2.51 19.53 6.88
CA PRO A 83 -1.20 18.90 6.93
C PRO A 83 -0.62 18.74 8.35
N VAL A 84 -0.94 19.62 9.27
CA VAL A 84 -0.46 19.55 10.68
C VAL A 84 -1.08 18.39 11.45
N ARG A 85 -2.17 17.81 10.95
CA ARG A 85 -2.87 16.66 11.53
C ARG A 85 -2.46 15.32 10.89
N MET A 86 -1.50 15.35 9.98
CA MET A 86 -0.87 14.14 9.40
C MET A 86 0.24 13.65 10.33
N HIS A 87 0.00 12.57 11.03
CA HIS A 87 0.98 11.93 11.90
C HIS A 87 1.75 10.87 11.14
N TYR A 88 3.06 11.04 11.01
CA TYR A 88 3.91 10.09 10.29
C TYR A 88 4.06 8.79 11.08
N LEU A 89 3.74 7.66 10.44
CA LEU A 89 3.84 6.33 11.04
C LEU A 89 5.13 5.59 10.63
N GLY A 90 5.77 6.01 9.55
CA GLY A 90 6.99 5.40 9.04
C GLY A 90 6.92 5.02 7.56
N THR A 91 8.04 4.56 7.03
CA THR A 91 8.11 3.92 5.72
C THR A 91 7.82 2.43 5.87
N LEU A 92 6.74 1.96 5.26
CA LEU A 92 6.30 0.56 5.31
C LEU A 92 6.42 -0.09 3.93
N GLU A 93 6.72 -1.39 3.90
CA GLU A 93 6.90 -2.12 2.66
C GLU A 93 6.10 -3.43 2.67
N ALA A 94 5.52 -3.77 1.53
CA ALA A 94 4.87 -5.05 1.28
C ALA A 94 4.82 -5.37 -0.21
N ALA A 95 4.44 -6.59 -0.57
CA ALA A 95 4.16 -6.95 -1.97
C ALA A 95 3.05 -6.07 -2.55
N ALA A 96 3.20 -5.67 -3.81
CA ALA A 96 2.18 -4.90 -4.49
C ALA A 96 0.92 -5.76 -4.76
N LEU A 97 -0.26 -5.16 -4.56
CA LEU A 97 -1.54 -5.84 -4.77
C LEU A 97 -1.78 -6.21 -6.25
N ASN A 98 -1.51 -5.27 -7.15
CA ASN A 98 -1.90 -5.38 -8.56
C ASN A 98 -0.73 -5.67 -9.51
N GLU A 99 0.51 -5.69 -9.01
CA GLU A 99 1.71 -5.78 -9.83
C GLU A 99 2.62 -6.88 -9.28
N SER A 100 2.48 -8.08 -9.84
CA SER A 100 3.32 -9.23 -9.43
C SER A 100 4.81 -8.93 -9.58
N GLY A 101 5.58 -9.24 -8.55
CA GLY A 101 7.03 -9.01 -8.52
C GLY A 101 7.44 -7.56 -8.17
N PHE A 102 6.47 -6.71 -7.80
CA PHE A 102 6.76 -5.37 -7.29
C PHE A 102 6.61 -5.32 -5.76
N THR A 103 7.38 -4.44 -5.15
CA THR A 103 7.24 -4.02 -3.75
C THR A 103 6.66 -2.62 -3.71
N VAL A 104 5.63 -2.41 -2.92
CA VAL A 104 5.18 -1.06 -2.55
C VAL A 104 6.00 -0.60 -1.36
N ARG A 105 6.58 0.58 -1.46
CA ARG A 105 7.20 1.33 -0.36
C ARG A 105 6.35 2.55 -0.10
N ALA A 106 5.71 2.61 1.06
CA ALA A 106 4.75 3.64 1.42
C ALA A 106 5.27 4.55 2.54
N GLU A 107 5.36 5.84 2.27
CA GLU A 107 5.39 6.84 3.32
C GLU A 107 4.00 6.90 3.94
N THR A 108 3.89 6.39 5.17
CA THR A 108 2.59 6.12 5.80
C THR A 108 2.27 7.15 6.87
N PHE A 109 1.05 7.65 6.83
CA PHE A 109 0.52 8.62 7.76
C PHE A 109 -0.78 8.14 8.39
N GLU A 110 -1.07 8.63 9.58
CA GLU A 110 -2.41 8.61 10.16
C GLU A 110 -2.94 10.03 10.23
N TYR A 111 -4.10 10.25 9.64
CA TYR A 111 -4.78 11.54 9.71
C TYR A 111 -5.71 11.57 10.92
N ALA A 112 -5.62 12.63 11.73
CA ALA A 112 -6.52 12.90 12.84
C ALA A 112 -7.60 13.90 12.42
N PRO A 113 -8.82 13.45 12.03
CA PRO A 113 -9.90 14.34 11.62
C PRO A 113 -10.29 15.34 12.72
N THR A 114 -10.78 16.50 12.32
CA THR A 114 -11.47 17.43 13.25
C THR A 114 -12.85 16.87 13.61
N ASP A 115 -13.48 17.41 14.66
CA ASP A 115 -14.85 17.00 15.05
C ASP A 115 -15.83 17.16 13.89
N GLU A 116 -15.75 18.27 13.15
CA GLU A 116 -16.56 18.49 11.95
C GLU A 116 -16.30 17.45 10.85
N GLN A 117 -15.03 17.07 10.65
CA GLN A 117 -14.67 16.05 9.67
C GLN A 117 -15.12 14.65 10.10
N TYR A 118 -15.17 14.34 11.40
CA TYR A 118 -15.74 13.07 11.86
C TYR A 118 -17.21 12.93 11.45
N GLU A 119 -17.99 13.99 11.49
CA GLU A 119 -19.38 13.99 10.98
C GLU A 119 -19.41 13.74 9.46
N GLN A 120 -18.44 14.29 8.71
CA GLN A 120 -18.34 14.08 7.26
C GLN A 120 -17.95 12.63 6.91
N LEU A 121 -17.15 11.94 7.73
CA LEU A 121 -16.70 10.57 7.44
C LEU A 121 -17.85 9.60 7.17
N ALA A 122 -18.99 9.77 7.85
CA ALA A 122 -20.18 8.93 7.67
C ALA A 122 -20.86 9.11 6.31
N THR A 123 -20.57 10.21 5.62
CA THR A 123 -21.21 10.61 4.35
C THR A 123 -20.26 10.64 3.16
N LEU A 124 -19.02 10.17 3.35
CA LEU A 124 -18.03 10.12 2.27
C LEU A 124 -18.54 9.26 1.10
N VAL A 125 -18.25 9.72 -0.10
CA VAL A 125 -18.55 9.02 -1.34
C VAL A 125 -17.26 8.85 -2.15
N PRO A 126 -17.13 7.75 -2.89
CA PRO A 126 -15.97 7.54 -3.77
C PRO A 126 -15.88 8.66 -4.81
N GLN A 127 -14.68 9.16 -5.05
CA GLN A 127 -14.39 10.17 -6.07
C GLN A 127 -13.26 9.71 -6.99
N ALA A 128 -13.03 10.44 -8.07
CA ALA A 128 -12.00 10.16 -9.07
C ALA A 128 -12.02 8.69 -9.56
N GLU A 129 -10.90 8.00 -9.39
CA GLU A 129 -10.77 6.60 -9.79
C GLU A 129 -11.29 5.59 -8.75
N ILE A 130 -11.81 6.03 -7.62
CA ILE A 130 -12.32 5.14 -6.57
C ILE A 130 -13.69 4.59 -6.93
N ALA A 131 -13.84 3.27 -6.81
CA ALA A 131 -15.10 2.55 -7.04
C ALA A 131 -15.87 2.31 -5.75
N GLU A 132 -15.17 2.10 -4.63
CA GLU A 132 -15.79 1.69 -3.37
C GLU A 132 -14.97 2.17 -2.16
N LEU A 133 -15.69 2.56 -1.10
CA LEU A 133 -15.13 2.82 0.22
C LEU A 133 -15.56 1.71 1.18
N ARG A 134 -14.67 1.26 2.05
CA ARG A 134 -14.97 0.24 3.05
C ARG A 134 -14.31 0.56 4.39
N TRP A 135 -15.10 0.51 5.45
CA TRP A 135 -14.62 0.61 6.82
C TRP A 135 -14.29 -0.78 7.35
N VAL A 136 -13.09 -0.96 7.90
CA VAL A 136 -12.58 -2.24 8.41
C VAL A 136 -12.08 -2.06 9.83
N ASP A 137 -12.46 -2.96 10.73
CA ASP A 137 -11.86 -3.04 12.06
C ASP A 137 -10.45 -3.64 11.94
N PRO A 138 -9.38 -2.88 12.22
CA PRO A 138 -8.02 -3.38 12.06
C PRO A 138 -7.64 -4.47 13.07
N ALA A 139 -8.36 -4.56 14.20
CA ALA A 139 -8.11 -5.56 15.24
C ALA A 139 -8.88 -6.88 15.02
N MET A 140 -10.04 -6.80 14.38
CA MET A 140 -10.99 -7.91 14.24
C MET A 140 -11.46 -8.09 12.79
N ALA A 141 -10.62 -7.77 11.83
CA ALA A 141 -10.94 -7.95 10.42
C ALA A 141 -11.32 -9.40 10.12
N ARG A 142 -12.53 -9.61 9.59
CA ARG A 142 -13.01 -10.94 9.22
C ARG A 142 -12.16 -11.52 8.08
N PRO A 143 -12.07 -12.84 7.92
CA PRO A 143 -11.31 -13.44 6.81
C PRO A 143 -11.70 -12.89 5.42
N SER A 144 -12.99 -12.61 5.19
CA SER A 144 -13.47 -11.99 3.95
C SER A 144 -12.96 -10.56 3.76
N ASP A 145 -12.79 -9.81 4.84
CA ASP A 145 -12.28 -8.44 4.79
C ASP A 145 -10.77 -8.45 4.52
N ILE A 146 -10.04 -9.38 5.14
CA ILE A 146 -8.59 -9.58 4.92
C ILE A 146 -8.30 -10.02 3.49
N ALA A 147 -9.06 -10.98 2.94
CA ALA A 147 -8.84 -11.51 1.61
C ALA A 147 -8.96 -10.47 0.49
N ALA A 148 -9.72 -9.38 0.75
CA ALA A 148 -9.89 -8.28 -0.19
C ALA A 148 -8.89 -7.14 0.00
N GLN A 149 -7.99 -7.21 0.99
CA GLN A 149 -7.07 -6.13 1.33
C GLN A 149 -5.69 -6.31 0.69
N ALA A 150 -5.05 -5.19 0.37
CA ALA A 150 -3.65 -5.18 -0.05
C ALA A 150 -2.73 -5.74 1.06
N PRO A 151 -1.63 -6.43 0.70
CA PRO A 151 -0.67 -6.92 1.67
C PRO A 151 -0.15 -5.84 2.63
N LEU A 152 0.07 -4.63 2.16
CA LEU A 152 0.49 -3.50 2.99
C LEU A 152 -0.50 -3.24 4.14
N ASN A 153 -1.81 -3.35 3.88
CA ASN A 153 -2.83 -3.17 4.90
C ASN A 153 -2.76 -4.27 5.96
N THR A 154 -2.79 -5.53 5.53
CA THR A 154 -2.92 -6.68 6.43
C THR A 154 -1.64 -7.01 7.18
N GLU A 155 -0.49 -6.84 6.55
CA GLU A 155 0.81 -7.22 7.10
C GLU A 155 1.46 -6.11 7.94
N GLN A 156 1.16 -4.83 7.64
CA GLN A 156 1.83 -3.69 8.23
C GLN A 156 0.88 -2.74 8.96
N ILE A 157 -0.11 -2.18 8.23
CA ILE A 157 -0.91 -1.06 8.74
C ILE A 157 -1.91 -1.52 9.79
N PHE A 158 -2.69 -2.58 9.55
CA PHE A 158 -3.70 -3.06 10.50
C PHE A 158 -3.09 -3.46 11.84
N PRO A 159 -1.99 -4.24 11.91
CA PRO A 159 -1.33 -4.55 13.17
C PRO A 159 -0.86 -3.30 13.92
N LEU A 160 -0.33 -2.32 13.19
CA LEU A 160 0.12 -1.05 13.78
C LEU A 160 -1.05 -0.26 14.38
N LEU A 161 -2.14 -0.12 13.64
CA LEU A 161 -3.34 0.61 14.09
C LEU A 161 -4.04 -0.09 15.25
N ALA A 162 -4.11 -1.43 15.23
CA ALA A 162 -4.70 -2.21 16.32
C ALA A 162 -3.96 -2.03 17.66
N ALA A 163 -2.65 -1.73 17.61
CA ALA A 163 -1.80 -1.53 18.76
C ALA A 163 -1.80 -0.08 19.28
N THR A 164 -2.41 0.86 18.56
CA THR A 164 -2.36 2.30 18.89
C THR A 164 -3.76 2.87 19.12
N PRO A 165 -3.94 3.80 20.09
CA PRO A 165 -5.20 4.48 20.27
C PRO A 165 -5.54 5.34 19.06
N VAL A 166 -6.85 5.59 18.85
CA VAL A 166 -7.32 6.52 17.81
C VAL A 166 -6.83 7.92 18.17
N PRO A 167 -6.12 8.63 17.28
CA PRO A 167 -5.70 9.99 17.55
C PRO A 167 -6.95 10.88 17.64
N ARG A 168 -7.03 11.66 18.71
CA ARG A 168 -8.05 12.69 18.89
C ARG A 168 -7.40 14.04 18.68
N GLY A 169 -8.05 14.86 17.91
CA GLY A 169 -7.59 16.21 17.61
C GLY A 169 -7.69 17.18 18.77
#